data_53f7717239f0885fb94951323ae592d6
#
_entry.id   53f7717239f0885fb94951323ae592d6
#
_cell.length_a   1.000
_cell.length_b   1.000
_cell.length_c   1.000
_cell.angle_alpha   90.00
_cell.angle_beta   90.00
_cell.angle_gamma   90.00
#
_symmetry.space_group_name_H-M   'P 1'
#
loop_
_entity.id
_entity.type
_entity.pdbx_description
1 polymer ?
#
loop_
_entity_poly.entity_id
_entity_poly.type
_entity_poly.pdbx_seq_one_letter_code
_entity_poly.pdbx_strand_id
1 'polypeptide(L)'
;MKELTRFSFPRQRRDRRLCISDFFRSRESGELDVIEMQVVTMGSRISEITNKLFEENDYRRYLELHGLSVQLTEALAEFWHGRVRAELKIDSAVENELHAILDQGYQGSRYSFGYPACPEDRKSVV
;
A
#
# COMPACT_ATOMS: atom_id res chain seq x y z
N MET A 1 18.83 7.43 19.71
CA MET A 1 17.55 7.14 18.98
C MET A 1 16.97 5.87 19.58
N LYS A 2 15.66 5.85 19.92
CA LYS A 2 14.99 4.68 20.51
C LYS A 2 14.39 3.84 19.39
N GLU A 3 14.68 2.54 19.33
CA GLU A 3 14.01 1.61 18.42
C GLU A 3 12.54 1.45 18.85
N LEU A 4 11.61 1.68 17.95
CA LEU A 4 10.18 1.52 18.19
C LEU A 4 9.69 0.17 17.66
N THR A 5 10.16 -0.22 16.49
CA THR A 5 9.83 -1.49 15.85
C THR A 5 10.91 -1.86 14.83
N ARG A 6 10.88 -3.12 14.36
CA ARG A 6 11.78 -3.64 13.35
C ARG A 6 11.01 -4.51 12.38
N PHE A 7 11.21 -4.30 11.10
CA PHE A 7 10.70 -5.15 10.03
C PHE A 7 11.85 -5.84 9.32
N SER A 8 11.65 -7.08 8.91
CA SER A 8 12.60 -7.84 8.10
C SER A 8 11.96 -8.18 6.77
N PHE A 9 12.57 -7.72 5.69
CA PHE A 9 12.09 -7.98 4.34
C PHE A 9 13.07 -8.88 3.61
N PRO A 10 12.72 -10.14 3.33
CA PRO A 10 13.57 -11.04 2.56
C PRO A 10 13.68 -10.55 1.11
N ARG A 11 14.88 -10.65 0.56
CA ARG A 11 15.13 -10.33 -0.84
C ARG A 11 14.46 -11.37 -1.75
N GLN A 12 13.83 -10.92 -2.83
CA GLN A 12 13.32 -11.80 -3.88
C GLN A 12 14.43 -12.70 -4.44
N ARG A 13 14.09 -13.95 -4.73
CA ARG A 13 15.05 -14.93 -5.27
C ARG A 13 15.15 -14.89 -6.79
N ARG A 14 14.17 -14.29 -7.48
CA ARG A 14 14.04 -14.25 -8.95
C ARG A 14 13.85 -12.82 -9.44
N ASP A 15 13.85 -12.66 -10.73
CA ASP A 15 13.64 -11.39 -11.45
C ASP A 15 14.62 -10.30 -11.00
N ARG A 16 14.12 -9.12 -10.68
CA ARG A 16 14.93 -7.95 -10.26
C ARG A 16 15.56 -8.12 -8.89
N ARG A 17 15.26 -9.19 -8.15
CA ARG A 17 15.76 -9.44 -6.80
C ARG A 17 15.49 -8.26 -5.85
N LEU A 18 14.30 -7.68 -5.96
CA LEU A 18 13.89 -6.53 -5.17
C LEU A 18 13.78 -6.87 -3.67
N CYS A 19 14.07 -5.87 -2.85
CA CYS A 19 13.83 -5.89 -1.42
C CYS A 19 13.43 -4.47 -1.02
N ILE A 20 12.32 -4.30 -0.31
CA ILE A 20 11.82 -2.97 0.03
C ILE A 20 12.83 -2.16 0.86
N SER A 21 13.66 -2.81 1.68
CA SER A 21 14.69 -2.13 2.44
C SER A 21 15.76 -1.44 1.60
N ASP A 22 15.93 -1.82 0.31
CA ASP A 22 16.89 -1.15 -0.58
C ASP A 22 16.44 0.27 -0.98
N PHE A 23 15.17 0.59 -0.80
CA PHE A 23 14.59 1.89 -1.14
C PHE A 23 14.72 2.91 0.01
N PHE A 24 15.25 2.48 1.15
CA PHE A 24 15.50 3.35 2.29
C PHE A 24 16.99 3.60 2.47
N ARG A 25 17.32 4.76 3.01
CA ARG A 25 18.70 5.14 3.32
C ARG A 25 19.27 4.23 4.40
N SER A 26 20.52 3.85 4.24
CA SER A 26 21.18 3.01 5.24
C SER A 26 21.50 3.82 6.51
N ARG A 27 21.63 3.12 7.62
CA ARG A 27 22.01 3.74 8.89
C ARG A 27 23.38 4.42 8.81
N GLU A 28 24.29 3.87 8.01
CA GLU A 28 25.64 4.38 7.80
C GLU A 28 25.67 5.70 7.04
N SER A 29 24.62 6.03 6.27
CA SER A 29 24.50 7.32 5.56
C SER A 29 24.48 8.51 6.51
N GLY A 30 24.04 8.31 7.76
CA GLY A 30 23.84 9.37 8.73
C GLY A 30 22.65 10.29 8.44
N GLU A 31 21.93 10.05 7.34
CA GLU A 31 20.75 10.81 6.96
C GLU A 31 19.46 10.10 7.42
N LEU A 32 18.46 10.88 7.78
CA LEU A 32 17.14 10.36 8.13
C LEU A 32 16.32 10.12 6.88
N ASP A 33 15.53 9.06 6.92
CA ASP A 33 14.53 8.76 5.93
C ASP A 33 13.13 8.79 6.55
N VAL A 34 12.11 8.83 5.72
CA VAL A 34 10.72 8.92 6.14
C VAL A 34 9.97 7.69 5.66
N ILE A 35 9.21 7.08 6.55
CA ILE A 35 8.24 6.04 6.26
C ILE A 35 6.85 6.47 6.73
N GLU A 36 5.87 6.33 5.87
CA GLU A 36 4.46 6.45 6.22
C GLU A 36 3.84 5.06 6.30
N MET A 37 2.98 4.86 7.28
CA MET A 37 2.18 3.65 7.42
C MET A 37 0.71 4.04 7.43
N GLN A 38 -0.07 3.45 6.53
CA GLN A 38 -1.51 3.72 6.42
C GLN A 38 -2.32 2.44 6.43
N VAL A 39 -3.53 2.53 6.96
CA VAL A 39 -4.56 1.49 6.85
C VAL A 39 -5.78 2.11 6.19
N VAL A 40 -6.22 1.51 5.10
CA VAL A 40 -7.38 1.97 4.33
C VAL A 40 -8.44 0.88 4.31
N THR A 41 -9.68 1.26 4.59
CA THR A 41 -10.81 0.32 4.67
C THR A 41 -12.10 0.98 4.25
N MET A 42 -13.01 0.21 3.65
CA MET A 42 -14.41 0.61 3.43
C MET A 42 -15.31 0.35 4.64
N GLY A 43 -14.74 -0.17 5.73
CA GLY A 43 -15.43 -0.45 6.98
C GLY A 43 -16.18 -1.79 7.00
N SER A 44 -16.63 -2.19 8.20
CA SER A 44 -17.26 -3.49 8.44
C SER A 44 -18.60 -3.67 7.70
N ARG A 45 -19.32 -2.56 7.46
CA ARG A 45 -20.64 -2.62 6.82
C ARG A 45 -20.62 -3.26 5.45
N ILE A 46 -19.59 -2.99 4.65
CA ILE A 46 -19.42 -3.64 3.33
C ILE A 46 -19.21 -5.14 3.49
N SER A 47 -18.38 -5.56 4.43
CA SER A 47 -18.13 -6.97 4.71
C SER A 47 -19.40 -7.72 5.14
N GLU A 48 -20.22 -7.10 6.00
CA GLU A 48 -21.51 -7.66 6.42
C GLU A 48 -22.45 -7.89 5.22
N ILE A 49 -22.58 -6.88 4.35
CA ILE A 49 -23.46 -6.97 3.19
C ILE A 49 -22.93 -8.00 2.18
N THR A 50 -21.65 -8.01 1.88
CA THR A 50 -21.06 -8.95 0.94
C THR A 50 -21.15 -10.39 1.45
N ASN A 51 -20.92 -10.64 2.73
CA ASN A 51 -21.09 -11.96 3.33
C ASN A 51 -22.53 -12.44 3.21
N LYS A 52 -23.52 -11.57 3.49
CA LYS A 52 -24.93 -11.91 3.34
C LYS A 52 -25.29 -12.29 1.90
N LEU A 53 -24.84 -11.48 0.93
CA LEU A 53 -25.08 -11.79 -0.49
C LEU A 53 -24.46 -13.13 -0.90
N PHE A 54 -23.28 -13.44 -0.37
CA PHE A 54 -22.62 -14.73 -0.62
C PHE A 54 -23.40 -15.89 -0.03
N GLU A 55 -23.89 -15.77 1.21
CA GLU A 55 -24.71 -16.79 1.89
C GLU A 55 -26.06 -17.03 1.18
N GLU A 56 -26.65 -15.97 0.61
CA GLU A 56 -27.88 -16.02 -0.18
C GLU A 56 -27.67 -16.54 -1.61
N ASN A 57 -26.43 -16.91 -1.99
CA ASN A 57 -26.02 -17.31 -3.34
C ASN A 57 -26.24 -16.23 -4.42
N ASP A 58 -26.37 -14.97 -4.04
CA ASP A 58 -26.43 -13.83 -4.97
C ASP A 58 -25.02 -13.41 -5.39
N TYR A 59 -24.32 -14.31 -6.07
CA TYR A 59 -22.92 -14.13 -6.46
C TYR A 59 -22.70 -12.95 -7.39
N ARG A 60 -23.68 -12.59 -8.19
CA ARG A 60 -23.56 -11.44 -9.09
C ARG A 60 -23.42 -10.15 -8.28
N ARG A 61 -24.35 -9.88 -7.39
CA ARG A 61 -24.30 -8.67 -6.55
C ARG A 61 -23.12 -8.70 -5.59
N TYR A 62 -22.78 -9.89 -5.07
CA TYR A 62 -21.56 -10.06 -4.28
C TYR A 62 -20.33 -9.58 -5.04
N LEU A 63 -20.10 -10.06 -6.28
CA LEU A 63 -18.92 -9.70 -7.08
C LEU A 63 -18.93 -8.22 -7.46
N GLU A 64 -20.08 -7.67 -7.84
CA GLU A 64 -20.23 -6.25 -8.17
C GLU A 64 -19.88 -5.36 -6.97
N LEU A 65 -20.45 -5.63 -5.80
CA LEU A 65 -20.22 -4.83 -4.59
C LEU A 65 -18.81 -5.02 -4.02
N HIS A 66 -18.31 -6.25 -3.99
CA HIS A 66 -16.95 -6.55 -3.55
C HIS A 66 -15.93 -5.88 -4.46
N GLY A 67 -16.07 -6.02 -5.78
CA GLY A 67 -15.18 -5.40 -6.75
C GLY A 67 -15.18 -3.87 -6.63
N LEU A 68 -16.36 -3.25 -6.51
CA LEU A 68 -16.47 -1.81 -6.29
C LEU A 68 -15.76 -1.38 -5.00
N SER A 69 -15.95 -2.13 -3.91
CA SER A 69 -15.32 -1.81 -2.62
C SER A 69 -13.79 -1.88 -2.69
N VAL A 70 -13.24 -2.85 -3.39
CA VAL A 70 -11.79 -2.97 -3.62
C VAL A 70 -11.27 -1.77 -4.40
N GLN A 71 -11.93 -1.40 -5.50
CA GLN A 71 -11.52 -0.25 -6.32
C GLN A 71 -11.58 1.07 -5.54
N LEU A 72 -12.62 1.28 -4.75
CA LEU A 72 -12.74 2.46 -3.90
C LEU A 72 -11.67 2.51 -2.79
N THR A 73 -11.31 1.36 -2.22
CA THR A 73 -10.23 1.26 -1.24
C THR A 73 -8.88 1.65 -1.86
N GLU A 74 -8.58 1.15 -3.06
CA GLU A 74 -7.36 1.49 -3.79
C GLU A 74 -7.34 2.98 -4.18
N ALA A 75 -8.45 3.52 -4.66
CA ALA A 75 -8.55 4.94 -4.99
C ALA A 75 -8.35 5.84 -3.76
N LEU A 76 -8.91 5.46 -2.61
CA LEU A 76 -8.72 6.18 -1.35
C LEU A 76 -7.27 6.10 -0.87
N ALA A 77 -6.63 4.93 -0.99
CA ALA A 77 -5.23 4.75 -0.65
C ALA A 77 -4.32 5.65 -1.51
N GLU A 78 -4.59 5.73 -2.82
CA GLU A 78 -3.83 6.59 -3.72
C GLU A 78 -4.07 8.07 -3.45
N PHE A 79 -5.31 8.46 -3.23
CA PHE A 79 -5.65 9.84 -2.85
C PHE A 79 -4.92 10.28 -1.57
N TRP A 80 -4.91 9.43 -0.55
CA TRP A 80 -4.23 9.74 0.71
C TRP A 80 -2.72 9.80 0.54
N HIS A 81 -2.15 8.86 -0.21
CA HIS A 81 -0.74 8.84 -0.54
C HIS A 81 -0.30 10.13 -1.28
N GLY A 82 -1.10 10.61 -2.23
CA GLY A 82 -0.85 11.89 -2.90
C GLY A 82 -0.80 13.07 -1.90
N ARG A 83 -1.70 13.11 -0.92
CA ARG A 83 -1.69 14.14 0.12
C ARG A 83 -0.42 14.09 0.98
N VAL A 84 0.01 12.89 1.37
CA VAL A 84 1.25 12.72 2.15
C VAL A 84 2.47 13.19 1.37
N ARG A 85 2.56 12.85 0.08
CA ARG A 85 3.65 13.36 -0.79
C ARG A 85 3.65 14.88 -0.86
N ALA A 86 2.49 15.50 -1.01
CA ALA A 86 2.37 16.97 -1.01
C ALA A 86 2.84 17.59 0.31
N GLU A 87 2.44 17.03 1.44
CA GLU A 87 2.89 17.48 2.77
C GLU A 87 4.40 17.33 2.96
N LEU A 88 4.98 16.25 2.45
CA LEU A 88 6.44 16.00 2.48
C LEU A 88 7.21 16.82 1.43
N LYS A 89 6.51 17.54 0.55
CA LYS A 89 7.10 18.32 -0.56
C LYS A 89 7.95 17.50 -1.52
N ILE A 90 7.55 16.25 -1.74
CA ILE A 90 8.15 15.35 -2.72
C ILE A 90 7.29 15.21 -3.98
N ASP A 91 6.26 16.05 -4.10
CA ASP A 91 5.45 16.18 -5.32
C ASP A 91 6.32 16.65 -6.48
N SER A 92 6.28 15.93 -7.57
CA SER A 92 6.82 16.37 -8.85
C SER A 92 5.73 17.09 -9.65
N ALA A 93 6.12 18.10 -10.45
CA ALA A 93 5.19 18.85 -11.30
C ALA A 93 4.43 17.99 -12.32
N VAL A 94 4.81 16.72 -12.49
CA VAL A 94 4.22 15.74 -13.40
C VAL A 94 2.94 15.11 -12.84
N GLU A 95 2.67 15.26 -11.56
CA GLU A 95 1.58 14.55 -10.85
C GLU A 95 0.15 15.04 -11.17
N ASN A 96 0.03 16.13 -11.92
CA ASN A 96 -1.29 16.64 -12.32
C ASN A 96 -1.88 15.94 -13.56
N GLU A 97 -1.16 15.01 -14.16
CA GLU A 97 -1.64 14.23 -15.30
C GLU A 97 -2.12 12.85 -14.84
N LEU A 98 -3.35 12.51 -15.18
CA LEU A 98 -3.98 11.22 -14.83
C LEU A 98 -3.10 10.03 -15.22
N HIS A 99 -2.42 10.10 -16.37
CA HIS A 99 -1.51 9.05 -16.84
C HIS A 99 -0.30 8.86 -15.92
N ALA A 100 0.29 9.93 -15.39
CA ALA A 100 1.42 9.84 -14.46
C ALA A 100 1.01 9.16 -13.14
N ILE A 101 -0.23 9.38 -12.69
CA ILE A 101 -0.78 8.70 -11.50
C ILE A 101 -0.99 7.21 -11.79
N LEU A 102 -1.57 6.86 -12.92
CA LEU A 102 -1.85 5.47 -13.31
C LEU A 102 -0.56 4.66 -13.52
N ASP A 103 0.47 5.28 -14.08
CA ASP A 103 1.77 4.65 -14.36
C ASP A 103 2.72 4.70 -13.14
N GLN A 104 2.28 5.26 -12.01
CA GLN A 104 3.11 5.47 -10.81
C GLN A 104 4.44 6.19 -11.11
N GLY A 105 4.41 7.13 -12.05
CA GLY A 105 5.57 7.92 -12.50
C GLY A 105 6.03 9.01 -11.53
N TYR A 106 5.61 8.95 -10.28
CA TYR A 106 5.89 9.92 -9.23
C TYR A 106 6.95 9.41 -8.25
N GLN A 107 7.58 10.32 -7.51
CA GLN A 107 8.52 9.98 -6.45
C GLN A 107 7.77 9.58 -5.17
N GLY A 108 8.29 8.59 -4.44
CA GLY A 108 7.68 8.06 -3.22
C GLY A 108 6.69 6.94 -3.51
N SER A 109 7.18 5.71 -3.59
CA SER A 109 6.35 4.54 -3.91
C SER A 109 5.54 4.06 -2.71
N ARG A 110 4.34 3.54 -2.99
CA ARG A 110 3.47 2.86 -2.03
C ARG A 110 3.58 1.34 -2.19
N TYR A 111 3.76 0.64 -1.10
CA TYR A 111 3.81 -0.82 -1.07
C TYR A 111 2.77 -1.37 -0.10
N SER A 112 2.07 -2.42 -0.49
CA SER A 112 1.18 -3.18 0.40
C SER A 112 1.89 -4.44 0.89
N PHE A 113 1.63 -4.84 2.13
CA PHE A 113 2.07 -6.14 2.65
C PHE A 113 1.45 -7.28 1.83
N GLY A 114 2.22 -8.37 1.64
CA GLY A 114 1.80 -9.52 0.83
C GLY A 114 2.31 -9.49 -0.62
N TYR A 115 2.82 -8.36 -1.10
CA TYR A 115 3.44 -8.29 -2.42
C TYR A 115 4.90 -8.77 -2.40
N PRO A 116 5.46 -9.21 -3.57
CA PRO A 116 6.79 -9.83 -3.62
C PRO A 116 7.93 -8.99 -3.07
N ALA A 117 7.87 -7.66 -3.17
CA ALA A 117 8.89 -6.76 -2.61
C ALA A 117 8.65 -6.44 -1.12
N CYS A 118 7.44 -6.67 -0.62
CA CYS A 118 7.01 -6.44 0.75
C CYS A 118 6.21 -7.65 1.25
N PRO A 119 6.84 -8.83 1.39
CA PRO A 119 6.14 -10.05 1.79
C PRO A 119 5.56 -9.89 3.20
N GLU A 120 4.37 -10.45 3.38
CA GLU A 120 3.76 -10.56 4.70
C GLU A 120 4.54 -11.59 5.55
N ASP A 121 5.15 -11.15 6.63
CA ASP A 121 5.69 -12.04 7.64
C ASP A 121 4.67 -12.18 8.79
N ARG A 122 3.79 -13.17 8.66
CA ARG A 122 2.76 -13.48 9.69
C ARG A 122 3.37 -13.93 11.02
N LYS A 123 4.66 -14.17 11.08
CA LYS A 123 5.36 -14.58 12.30
C LYS A 123 5.85 -13.41 13.14
N SER A 124 5.81 -12.20 12.61
CA SER A 124 6.30 -11.00 13.28
C SER A 124 5.20 -10.22 14.04
N VAL A 125 3.95 -10.70 14.02
CA VAL A 125 2.86 -10.09 14.78
C VAL A 125 2.57 -10.96 16.00
N VAL A 126 3.36 -10.81 17.04
CA VAL A 126 3.06 -11.21 18.43
C VAL A 126 3.35 -10.04 19.34
#